data_1d0298c1616bddaf64593fc9ae04f185
#
_entry.id   1d0298c1616bddaf64593fc9ae04f185
#
_cell.length_a   1.000
_cell.length_b   1.000
_cell.length_c   1.000
_cell.angle_alpha   90.00
_cell.angle_beta   90.00
_cell.angle_gamma   90.00
#
_symmetry.space_group_name_H-M   'P 1'
#
loop_
_entity.id
_entity.type
_entity.pdbx_description
1 polymer ?
#
loop_
_entity_poly.entity_id
_entity_poly.type
_entity_poly.pdbx_seq_one_letter_code
_entity_poly.pdbx_strand_id
1 'polypeptide(L)'
;RMQGKQTNGILVTSTKDISVMCLDYYSSYGDGYLALPTHALGITYIVASYQPYSIYSRANIGIISTHDKNRILIQPYGISTIQYDGTWYNHGNPLQIELDRLHSLQLTSTSDLSGTSIYATKPISVVSTVDRARVGSSADRLDSFLLPVSQWGKQYILTTLGSTKKSRGDVFRIFAYENNTVVKSANWTKVLSFGKYVELSLQESLASFINCSKPCQVAQYIIDENIGGKRADTSMIVLPSVKHYMPYYRIVP
;
A
#
# COMPACT_ATOMS: atom_id res chain seq x y z
N ARG A 1 20.15 3.63 6.40
CA ARG A 1 18.97 2.72 6.34
C ARG A 1 19.48 1.32 6.08
N MET A 2 19.03 0.34 6.86
CA MET A 2 19.44 -1.06 6.72
C MET A 2 18.54 -1.71 5.67
N GLN A 3 19.04 -1.77 4.42
CA GLN A 3 18.44 -2.56 3.36
C GLN A 3 18.85 -4.02 3.54
N GLY A 4 17.96 -4.95 3.22
CA GLY A 4 18.25 -6.37 3.24
C GLY A 4 17.53 -7.16 4.33
N LYS A 5 18.01 -8.37 4.60
CA LYS A 5 17.47 -9.32 5.56
C LYS A 5 17.91 -8.97 6.98
N GLN A 6 16.98 -8.97 7.92
CA GLN A 6 17.19 -8.68 9.34
C GLN A 6 16.44 -9.69 10.22
N THR A 7 16.77 -9.73 11.51
CA THR A 7 16.13 -10.62 12.51
C THR A 7 15.31 -9.83 13.54
N ASN A 8 14.61 -8.81 13.09
CA ASN A 8 13.99 -7.77 13.95
C ASN A 8 12.47 -7.67 13.80
N GLY A 9 11.80 -8.70 13.31
CA GLY A 9 10.35 -8.74 13.26
C GLY A 9 9.75 -8.75 14.69
N ILE A 10 8.67 -7.98 14.87
CA ILE A 10 7.96 -7.84 16.14
C ILE A 10 6.65 -8.64 16.08
N LEU A 11 6.41 -9.49 17.05
CA LEU A 11 5.13 -10.15 17.28
C LEU A 11 4.47 -9.57 18.53
N VAL A 12 3.26 -9.03 18.36
CA VAL A 12 2.42 -8.59 19.48
C VAL A 12 1.33 -9.62 19.72
N THR A 13 1.17 -10.03 20.96
CA THR A 13 0.13 -10.99 21.38
C THR A 13 -0.69 -10.43 22.54
N SER A 14 -1.98 -10.80 22.59
CA SER A 14 -2.88 -10.38 23.66
C SER A 14 -3.87 -11.50 23.96
N THR A 15 -4.38 -11.52 25.19
CA THR A 15 -5.46 -12.42 25.63
C THR A 15 -6.85 -11.95 25.25
N LYS A 16 -6.98 -10.70 24.76
CA LYS A 16 -8.22 -10.11 24.26
C LYS A 16 -7.95 -9.43 22.94
N ASP A 17 -9.00 -9.09 22.19
CA ASP A 17 -8.89 -8.35 20.94
C ASP A 17 -8.25 -6.99 21.16
N ILE A 18 -7.27 -6.66 20.32
CA ILE A 18 -6.53 -5.41 20.32
C ILE A 18 -6.40 -4.85 18.91
N SER A 19 -6.20 -3.55 18.81
CA SER A 19 -5.71 -2.88 17.60
C SER A 19 -4.25 -2.49 17.80
N VAL A 20 -3.43 -2.66 16.78
CA VAL A 20 -2.01 -2.28 16.80
C VAL A 20 -1.79 -1.23 15.72
N MET A 21 -1.52 -0.01 16.15
CA MET A 21 -1.15 1.10 15.25
C MET A 21 0.36 1.25 15.22
N CYS A 22 0.91 1.37 14.02
CA CYS A 22 2.30 1.66 13.77
C CYS A 22 2.41 3.11 13.32
N LEU A 23 3.34 3.84 13.89
CA LEU A 23 3.68 5.20 13.49
C LEU A 23 5.15 5.23 13.11
N ASP A 24 5.44 5.67 11.90
CA ASP A 24 6.79 5.93 11.42
C ASP A 24 7.00 7.45 11.34
N TYR A 25 7.89 7.94 12.20
CA TYR A 25 8.12 9.37 12.36
C TYR A 25 9.60 9.68 12.25
N TYR A 26 9.93 10.67 11.43
CA TYR A 26 11.29 11.19 11.31
C TYR A 26 11.26 12.72 11.12
N SER A 27 11.70 13.45 12.14
CA SER A 27 11.75 14.93 12.13
C SER A 27 10.37 15.55 11.91
N SER A 28 10.09 16.08 10.71
CA SER A 28 8.82 16.71 10.31
C SER A 28 8.00 15.85 9.35
N TYR A 29 8.39 14.60 9.12
CA TYR A 29 7.71 13.67 8.23
C TYR A 29 7.21 12.48 9.01
N GLY A 30 5.99 12.06 8.76
CA GLY A 30 5.44 10.88 9.40
C GLY A 30 4.16 10.41 8.74
N ASP A 31 3.95 9.11 8.79
CA ASP A 31 2.70 8.46 8.44
C ASP A 31 2.51 7.24 9.35
N GLY A 32 1.35 6.64 9.30
CA GLY A 32 1.05 5.48 10.14
C GLY A 32 0.06 4.55 9.52
N TYR A 33 0.04 3.34 10.03
CA TYR A 33 -0.86 2.30 9.54
C TYR A 33 -1.35 1.38 10.66
N LEU A 34 -2.50 0.76 10.43
CA LEU A 34 -3.04 -0.30 11.27
C LEU A 34 -2.41 -1.63 10.85
N ALA A 35 -1.74 -2.32 11.77
CA ALA A 35 -1.21 -3.65 11.51
C ALA A 35 -2.34 -4.68 11.43
N LEU A 36 -2.28 -5.55 10.43
CA LEU A 36 -3.24 -6.65 10.29
C LEU A 36 -2.94 -7.78 11.28
N PRO A 37 -3.97 -8.40 11.86
CA PRO A 37 -3.79 -9.60 12.66
C PRO A 37 -3.26 -10.75 11.79
N THR A 38 -2.50 -11.66 12.39
CA THR A 38 -1.80 -12.73 11.66
C THR A 38 -2.73 -13.63 10.83
N HIS A 39 -3.96 -13.84 11.27
CA HIS A 39 -4.96 -14.63 10.53
C HIS A 39 -5.51 -13.95 9.28
N ALA A 40 -5.34 -12.62 9.15
CA ALA A 40 -5.73 -11.86 7.97
C ALA A 40 -4.59 -11.72 6.94
N LEU A 41 -3.39 -12.20 7.27
CA LEU A 41 -2.26 -12.21 6.35
C LEU A 41 -2.43 -13.27 5.26
N GLY A 42 -1.71 -13.12 4.16
CA GLY A 42 -1.78 -14.03 3.02
C GLY A 42 -0.41 -14.28 2.39
N ILE A 43 -0.45 -14.94 1.24
CA ILE A 43 0.74 -15.38 0.52
C ILE A 43 0.96 -14.62 -0.81
N THR A 44 0.00 -13.79 -1.21
CA THR A 44 0.06 -13.07 -2.50
C THR A 44 -0.34 -11.62 -2.31
N TYR A 45 0.50 -10.71 -2.84
CA TYR A 45 0.28 -9.27 -2.75
C TYR A 45 0.62 -8.59 -4.07
N ILE A 46 -0.06 -7.48 -4.36
CA ILE A 46 0.34 -6.48 -5.35
C ILE A 46 0.62 -5.19 -4.59
N VAL A 47 1.80 -4.64 -4.82
CA VAL A 47 2.25 -3.45 -4.11
C VAL A 47 1.48 -2.23 -4.61
N ALA A 48 0.83 -1.51 -3.69
CA ALA A 48 0.41 -0.14 -3.88
C ALA A 48 1.53 0.75 -3.32
N SER A 49 2.02 1.69 -4.12
CA SER A 49 3.12 2.59 -3.80
C SER A 49 2.92 3.91 -4.55
N TYR A 50 3.89 4.79 -4.50
CA TYR A 50 3.90 6.04 -5.25
C TYR A 50 5.31 6.37 -5.74
N GLN A 51 5.41 7.31 -6.72
CA GLN A 51 6.70 7.76 -7.22
C GLN A 51 7.46 8.55 -6.14
N PRO A 52 8.70 8.17 -5.81
CA PRO A 52 9.56 8.99 -4.95
C PRO A 52 9.77 10.39 -5.52
N TYR A 53 9.71 11.40 -4.65
CA TYR A 53 9.78 12.82 -5.03
C TYR A 53 11.12 13.24 -5.64
N SER A 54 12.21 12.63 -5.22
CA SER A 54 13.56 13.02 -5.63
C SER A 54 14.48 11.81 -5.76
N ILE A 55 15.66 12.01 -6.36
CA ILE A 55 16.70 10.98 -6.46
C ILE A 55 17.23 10.50 -5.10
N TYR A 56 16.99 11.26 -4.02
CA TYR A 56 17.36 10.90 -2.65
C TYR A 56 16.25 10.18 -1.90
N SER A 57 15.04 10.18 -2.43
CA SER A 57 13.88 9.49 -1.85
C SER A 57 13.77 8.08 -2.40
N ARG A 58 13.17 7.18 -1.63
CA ARG A 58 12.99 5.77 -1.99
C ARG A 58 11.55 5.35 -1.77
N ALA A 59 11.08 4.50 -2.68
CA ALA A 59 9.95 3.62 -2.41
C ALA A 59 10.51 2.34 -1.78
N ASN A 60 9.85 1.82 -0.77
CA ASN A 60 10.33 0.67 -0.02
C ASN A 60 9.22 -0.38 0.13
N ILE A 61 9.64 -1.64 0.23
CA ILE A 61 8.79 -2.78 0.60
C ILE A 61 9.41 -3.40 1.85
N GLY A 62 8.63 -3.48 2.92
CA GLY A 62 8.96 -4.23 4.12
C GLY A 62 8.18 -5.54 4.15
N ILE A 63 8.85 -6.66 4.37
CA ILE A 63 8.25 -7.99 4.47
C ILE A 63 8.68 -8.64 5.78
N ILE A 64 7.74 -9.26 6.51
CA ILE A 64 8.06 -10.07 7.68
C ILE A 64 7.44 -11.45 7.47
N SER A 65 8.23 -12.50 7.67
CA SER A 65 7.74 -13.88 7.61
C SER A 65 7.11 -14.30 8.94
N THR A 66 5.96 -14.98 8.86
CA THR A 66 5.29 -15.56 10.04
C THR A 66 5.75 -16.99 10.35
N HIS A 67 6.53 -17.61 9.45
CA HIS A 67 6.96 -19.01 9.55
C HIS A 67 8.42 -19.16 9.10
N ASP A 68 9.06 -20.25 9.56
CA ASP A 68 10.38 -20.64 9.08
C ASP A 68 10.35 -21.18 7.66
N LYS A 69 11.49 -21.05 6.95
CA LYS A 69 11.72 -21.53 5.58
C LYS A 69 10.63 -21.07 4.61
N ASN A 70 10.24 -19.83 4.72
CA ASN A 70 9.25 -19.21 3.84
C ASN A 70 9.93 -18.68 2.60
N ARG A 71 9.68 -19.29 1.45
CA ARG A 71 10.22 -18.86 0.17
C ARG A 71 9.34 -17.76 -0.43
N ILE A 72 9.97 -16.67 -0.81
CA ILE A 72 9.32 -15.46 -1.29
C ILE A 72 9.89 -15.10 -2.65
N LEU A 73 9.00 -14.88 -3.61
CA LEU A 73 9.30 -14.38 -4.95
C LEU A 73 8.77 -12.95 -5.06
N ILE A 74 9.64 -12.00 -5.38
CA ILE A 74 9.30 -10.60 -5.61
C ILE A 74 9.59 -10.27 -7.06
N GLN A 75 8.57 -9.89 -7.82
CA GLN A 75 8.68 -9.55 -9.23
C GLN A 75 8.30 -8.08 -9.44
N PRO A 76 9.29 -7.19 -9.65
CA PRO A 76 9.04 -5.79 -9.97
C PRO A 76 8.18 -5.66 -11.22
N TYR A 77 7.32 -4.65 -11.27
CA TYR A 77 6.41 -4.42 -12.38
C TYR A 77 6.93 -3.35 -13.35
N GLY A 78 6.75 -3.61 -14.64
CA GLY A 78 7.10 -2.64 -15.69
C GLY A 78 8.59 -2.27 -15.69
N ILE A 79 8.88 -0.98 -15.52
CA ILE A 79 10.24 -0.42 -15.46
C ILE A 79 10.83 -0.37 -14.05
N SER A 80 10.08 -0.77 -13.04
CA SER A 80 10.54 -0.74 -11.65
C SER A 80 11.71 -1.69 -11.45
N THR A 81 12.68 -1.25 -10.65
CA THR A 81 13.85 -2.04 -10.28
C THR A 81 14.05 -2.04 -8.78
N ILE A 82 14.55 -3.14 -8.27
CA ILE A 82 14.91 -3.30 -6.86
C ILE A 82 16.38 -3.70 -6.80
N GLN A 83 17.14 -3.13 -5.88
CA GLN A 83 18.48 -3.58 -5.60
C GLN A 83 18.50 -4.42 -4.31
N TYR A 84 19.14 -5.57 -4.36
CA TYR A 84 19.39 -6.42 -3.21
C TYR A 84 20.74 -7.09 -3.33
N ASP A 85 21.57 -7.00 -2.29
CA ASP A 85 22.91 -7.60 -2.23
C ASP A 85 23.76 -7.29 -3.47
N GLY A 86 23.79 -6.01 -3.85
CA GLY A 86 24.55 -5.52 -5.02
C GLY A 86 23.95 -5.87 -6.39
N THR A 87 22.93 -6.72 -6.45
CA THR A 87 22.28 -7.17 -7.69
C THR A 87 21.00 -6.39 -7.96
N TRP A 88 20.74 -6.09 -9.24
CA TRP A 88 19.50 -5.45 -9.69
C TRP A 88 18.49 -6.49 -10.18
N TYR A 89 17.27 -6.36 -9.69
CA TYR A 89 16.12 -7.20 -10.04
C TYR A 89 15.06 -6.35 -10.74
N ASN A 90 14.41 -6.92 -11.74
CA ASN A 90 13.39 -6.26 -12.57
C ASN A 90 12.32 -7.27 -13.00
N HIS A 91 11.44 -6.87 -13.91
CA HIS A 91 10.36 -7.74 -14.39
C HIS A 91 10.87 -9.06 -15.03
N GLY A 92 12.00 -9.04 -15.74
CA GLY A 92 12.61 -10.22 -16.36
C GLY A 92 13.52 -11.02 -15.44
N ASN A 93 13.90 -10.46 -14.29
CA ASN A 93 14.79 -11.08 -13.31
C ASN A 93 14.22 -10.87 -11.89
N PRO A 94 13.27 -11.70 -11.41
CA PRO A 94 12.67 -11.56 -10.10
C PRO A 94 13.62 -11.97 -8.97
N LEU A 95 13.47 -11.34 -7.80
CA LEU A 95 14.19 -11.71 -6.59
C LEU A 95 13.52 -12.92 -5.93
N GLN A 96 14.30 -13.96 -5.65
CA GLN A 96 13.89 -15.07 -4.80
C GLN A 96 14.70 -15.07 -3.51
N ILE A 97 14.01 -15.21 -2.38
CA ILE A 97 14.65 -15.19 -1.06
C ILE A 97 13.89 -16.11 -0.09
N GLU A 98 14.57 -16.66 0.89
CA GLU A 98 13.97 -17.42 1.99
C GLU A 98 14.11 -16.64 3.30
N LEU A 99 13.02 -16.55 4.05
CA LEU A 99 12.95 -15.93 5.38
C LEU A 99 12.47 -16.94 6.42
N ASP A 100 13.08 -16.91 7.58
CA ASP A 100 12.58 -17.61 8.75
C ASP A 100 11.57 -16.77 9.53
N ARG A 101 10.91 -17.37 10.49
CA ARG A 101 9.90 -16.70 11.31
C ARG A 101 10.48 -15.47 12.00
N LEU A 102 9.73 -14.33 11.90
CA LEU A 102 10.12 -13.02 12.42
C LEU A 102 11.40 -12.42 11.77
N HIS A 103 11.93 -13.05 10.74
CA HIS A 103 12.88 -12.34 9.89
C HIS A 103 12.14 -11.33 9.02
N SER A 104 12.75 -10.17 8.85
CA SER A 104 12.27 -9.12 7.95
C SER A 104 13.18 -8.97 6.75
N LEU A 105 12.61 -8.47 5.66
CA LEU A 105 13.31 -8.05 4.45
C LEU A 105 12.88 -6.64 4.12
N GLN A 106 13.84 -5.74 3.92
CA GLN A 106 13.58 -4.41 3.37
C GLN A 106 14.23 -4.27 2.00
N LEU A 107 13.42 -3.91 1.02
CA LEU A 107 13.83 -3.62 -0.36
C LEU A 107 13.55 -2.17 -0.68
N THR A 108 14.42 -1.56 -1.47
CA THR A 108 14.32 -0.15 -1.84
C THR A 108 14.41 0.05 -3.35
N SER A 109 13.76 1.11 -3.83
CA SER A 109 13.78 1.52 -5.23
C SER A 109 13.76 3.04 -5.36
N THR A 110 14.35 3.56 -6.43
CA THR A 110 14.19 4.96 -6.85
C THR A 110 12.96 5.17 -7.75
N SER A 111 12.28 4.08 -8.11
CA SER A 111 11.09 4.07 -8.96
C SER A 111 9.84 3.80 -8.13
N ASP A 112 8.67 4.13 -8.68
CA ASP A 112 7.38 3.70 -8.17
C ASP A 112 7.30 2.16 -8.22
N LEU A 113 7.06 1.53 -7.08
CA LEU A 113 6.94 0.07 -6.95
C LEU A 113 5.52 -0.46 -7.16
N SER A 114 4.58 0.41 -7.55
CA SER A 114 3.19 0.03 -7.81
C SER A 114 3.09 -1.08 -8.85
N GLY A 115 2.28 -2.10 -8.56
CA GLY A 115 2.09 -3.25 -9.43
C GLY A 115 3.11 -4.40 -9.20
N THR A 116 4.18 -4.18 -8.43
CA THR A 116 5.12 -5.25 -8.04
C THR A 116 4.35 -6.38 -7.36
N SER A 117 4.55 -7.62 -7.82
CA SER A 117 3.91 -8.78 -7.23
C SER A 117 4.83 -9.50 -6.25
N ILE A 118 4.24 -10.00 -5.16
CA ILE A 118 4.94 -10.75 -4.13
C ILE A 118 4.18 -12.05 -3.90
N TYR A 119 4.89 -13.16 -3.98
CA TYR A 119 4.37 -14.51 -3.71
C TYR A 119 5.19 -15.16 -2.61
N ALA A 120 4.54 -15.76 -1.66
CA ALA A 120 5.19 -16.49 -0.58
C ALA A 120 4.61 -17.90 -0.46
N THR A 121 5.38 -18.83 0.09
CA THR A 121 4.89 -20.19 0.37
C THR A 121 4.07 -20.29 1.66
N LYS A 122 4.20 -19.29 2.54
CA LYS A 122 3.49 -19.18 3.83
C LYS A 122 3.10 -17.72 4.07
N PRO A 123 2.11 -17.41 4.92
CA PRO A 123 1.67 -16.03 5.15
C PRO A 123 2.81 -15.09 5.53
N ILE A 124 2.76 -13.88 4.99
CA ILE A 124 3.70 -12.79 5.25
C ILE A 124 2.96 -11.49 5.56
N SER A 125 3.60 -10.63 6.31
CA SER A 125 3.22 -9.23 6.47
C SER A 125 3.92 -8.41 5.39
N VAL A 126 3.22 -7.48 4.74
CA VAL A 126 3.80 -6.59 3.73
C VAL A 126 3.40 -5.15 4.01
N VAL A 127 4.40 -4.28 4.11
CA VAL A 127 4.23 -2.82 4.25
C VAL A 127 4.86 -2.14 3.03
N SER A 128 4.16 -1.18 2.46
CA SER A 128 4.68 -0.30 1.43
C SER A 128 4.93 1.08 2.02
N THR A 129 6.11 1.63 1.79
CA THR A 129 6.46 2.96 2.26
C THR A 129 7.13 3.77 1.16
N VAL A 130 6.97 5.10 1.20
CA VAL A 130 7.73 6.02 0.35
C VAL A 130 8.32 7.10 1.25
N ASP A 131 9.64 7.25 1.23
CA ASP A 131 10.34 8.19 2.11
C ASP A 131 9.83 9.62 2.00
N ARG A 132 9.59 10.04 0.76
CA ARG A 132 8.95 11.31 0.38
C ARG A 132 8.28 11.13 -0.97
N ALA A 133 6.98 11.33 -1.03
CA ALA A 133 6.19 11.38 -2.24
C ALA A 133 5.48 12.73 -2.35
N ARG A 134 5.34 13.26 -3.54
CA ARG A 134 4.54 14.47 -3.79
C ARG A 134 3.21 14.08 -4.43
N VAL A 135 2.15 14.09 -3.63
CA VAL A 135 0.79 13.84 -4.12
C VAL A 135 0.04 15.16 -4.37
N GLY A 136 0.50 16.23 -3.77
CA GLY A 136 -0.06 17.57 -3.91
C GLY A 136 1.02 18.64 -4.05
N SER A 137 0.98 19.64 -3.17
CA SER A 137 1.89 20.79 -3.21
C SER A 137 3.21 20.52 -2.51
N SER A 138 3.22 19.80 -1.40
CA SER A 138 4.43 19.41 -0.68
C SER A 138 4.72 17.90 -0.81
N ALA A 139 5.84 17.47 -0.28
CA ALA A 139 6.24 16.08 -0.32
C ALA A 139 6.40 15.55 1.10
N ASP A 140 5.72 14.46 1.40
CA ASP A 140 5.75 13.80 2.69
C ASP A 140 5.91 12.28 2.55
N ARG A 141 6.00 11.61 3.70
CA ARG A 141 6.08 10.17 3.81
C ARG A 141 4.74 9.53 3.51
N LEU A 142 4.79 8.34 2.94
CA LEU A 142 3.62 7.48 2.73
C LEU A 142 3.93 6.12 3.32
N ASP A 143 3.08 5.62 4.21
CA ASP A 143 3.21 4.29 4.80
C ASP A 143 1.85 3.59 4.84
N SER A 144 1.78 2.35 4.38
CA SER A 144 0.56 1.55 4.49
C SER A 144 0.85 0.06 4.61
N PHE A 145 0.07 -0.61 5.45
CA PHE A 145 0.00 -2.06 5.47
C PHE A 145 -0.82 -2.55 4.28
N LEU A 146 -0.28 -3.49 3.50
CA LEU A 146 -0.97 -3.98 2.31
C LEU A 146 -1.90 -5.15 2.64
N LEU A 147 -3.06 -5.17 1.98
CA LEU A 147 -3.97 -6.29 2.03
C LEU A 147 -3.52 -7.40 1.07
N PRO A 148 -3.47 -8.67 1.50
CA PRO A 148 -3.25 -9.77 0.57
C PRO A 148 -4.41 -9.87 -0.44
N VAL A 149 -4.14 -10.43 -1.61
CA VAL A 149 -5.14 -10.59 -2.68
C VAL A 149 -6.39 -11.33 -2.19
N SER A 150 -6.25 -12.29 -1.26
CA SER A 150 -7.36 -13.01 -0.65
C SER A 150 -8.36 -12.13 0.13
N GLN A 151 -7.92 -10.96 0.57
CA GLN A 151 -8.75 -9.97 1.28
C GLN A 151 -9.36 -8.92 0.35
N TRP A 152 -9.01 -8.91 -0.92
CA TRP A 152 -9.56 -7.95 -1.88
C TRP A 152 -11.05 -8.18 -2.12
N GLY A 153 -11.77 -7.11 -2.46
CA GLY A 153 -13.18 -7.16 -2.82
C GLY A 153 -13.44 -6.59 -4.21
N LYS A 154 -14.71 -6.48 -4.54
CA LYS A 154 -15.15 -5.98 -5.85
C LYS A 154 -15.82 -4.62 -5.80
N GLN A 155 -16.21 -4.16 -4.61
CA GLN A 155 -16.98 -2.93 -4.42
C GLN A 155 -16.32 -2.03 -3.41
N TYR A 156 -16.20 -0.75 -3.76
CA TYR A 156 -15.58 0.27 -2.91
C TYR A 156 -16.38 1.56 -2.98
N ILE A 157 -16.46 2.25 -1.84
CA ILE A 157 -16.94 3.62 -1.75
C ILE A 157 -15.72 4.50 -1.55
N LEU A 158 -15.48 5.41 -2.47
CA LEU A 158 -14.39 6.38 -2.42
C LEU A 158 -14.95 7.69 -1.89
N THR A 159 -14.33 8.22 -0.84
CA THR A 159 -14.65 9.54 -0.30
C THR A 159 -13.35 10.29 -0.06
N THR A 160 -13.34 11.59 -0.33
CA THR A 160 -12.19 12.43 -0.05
C THR A 160 -12.15 12.79 1.44
N LEU A 161 -10.94 12.88 1.99
CA LEU A 161 -10.70 13.27 3.38
C LEU A 161 -10.35 14.76 3.52
N GLY A 162 -10.40 15.52 2.45
CA GLY A 162 -10.15 16.96 2.44
C GLY A 162 -11.06 17.71 3.41
N SER A 163 -10.49 18.62 4.19
CA SER A 163 -11.17 19.29 5.30
C SER A 163 -11.79 20.64 4.96
N THR A 164 -11.67 21.13 3.73
CA THR A 164 -12.12 22.48 3.35
C THR A 164 -12.69 22.52 1.94
N LYS A 165 -13.65 23.42 1.69
CA LYS A 165 -14.29 23.67 0.38
C LYS A 165 -13.34 24.08 -0.76
N LYS A 166 -12.03 24.12 -0.53
CA LYS A 166 -11.00 24.47 -1.52
C LYS A 166 -10.00 23.34 -1.72
N SER A 167 -10.23 22.16 -1.13
CA SER A 167 -9.39 21.00 -1.29
C SER A 167 -9.39 20.50 -2.75
N ARG A 168 -8.23 20.07 -3.25
CA ARG A 168 -8.10 19.41 -4.56
C ARG A 168 -8.65 17.99 -4.56
N GLY A 169 -9.08 17.50 -3.38
CA GLY A 169 -9.56 16.15 -3.17
C GLY A 169 -8.42 15.16 -2.95
N ASP A 170 -8.62 13.90 -3.34
CA ASP A 170 -7.63 12.84 -3.14
C ASP A 170 -7.38 12.08 -4.45
N VAL A 171 -6.22 11.42 -4.51
CA VAL A 171 -5.84 10.51 -5.60
C VAL A 171 -6.15 9.08 -5.17
N PHE A 172 -6.72 8.29 -6.08
CA PHE A 172 -7.01 6.89 -5.87
C PHE A 172 -6.37 6.05 -6.96
N ARG A 173 -5.76 4.93 -6.58
CA ARG A 173 -5.28 3.90 -7.51
C ARG A 173 -6.04 2.62 -7.28
N ILE A 174 -6.63 2.07 -8.35
CA ILE A 174 -7.36 0.80 -8.34
C ILE A 174 -6.51 -0.25 -9.07
N PHE A 175 -6.05 -1.27 -8.36
CA PHE A 175 -5.13 -2.29 -8.86
C PHE A 175 -5.86 -3.57 -9.21
N ALA A 176 -5.45 -4.20 -10.31
CA ALA A 176 -5.92 -5.53 -10.70
C ALA A 176 -4.86 -6.61 -10.41
N TYR A 177 -5.31 -7.75 -9.87
CA TYR A 177 -4.50 -8.96 -9.78
C TYR A 177 -4.71 -9.90 -10.99
N GLU A 178 -5.89 -9.88 -11.58
CA GLU A 178 -6.22 -10.74 -12.70
C GLU A 178 -6.35 -9.94 -14.00
N ASN A 179 -5.97 -10.57 -15.12
CA ASN A 179 -6.19 -9.99 -16.44
C ASN A 179 -7.70 -9.83 -16.72
N ASN A 180 -8.04 -8.84 -17.58
CA ASN A 180 -9.41 -8.52 -17.96
C ASN A 180 -10.31 -8.16 -16.76
N THR A 181 -9.74 -7.53 -15.73
CA THR A 181 -10.52 -6.94 -14.64
C THR A 181 -11.18 -5.67 -15.13
N VAL A 182 -12.50 -5.68 -15.21
CA VAL A 182 -13.29 -4.50 -15.61
C VAL A 182 -13.57 -3.68 -14.35
N VAL A 183 -13.12 -2.43 -14.33
CA VAL A 183 -13.39 -1.45 -13.28
C VAL A 183 -14.40 -0.46 -13.81
N LYS A 184 -15.51 -0.28 -13.08
CA LYS A 184 -16.59 0.64 -13.43
C LYS A 184 -16.82 1.66 -12.34
N SER A 185 -17.03 2.91 -12.76
CA SER A 185 -17.61 4.00 -11.97
C SER A 185 -18.85 4.51 -12.70
N ALA A 186 -19.57 5.47 -12.12
CA ALA A 186 -20.77 6.04 -12.74
C ALA A 186 -20.54 6.54 -14.18
N ASN A 187 -19.37 7.16 -14.44
CA ASN A 187 -19.10 7.88 -15.67
C ASN A 187 -18.02 7.27 -16.56
N TRP A 188 -17.39 6.17 -16.15
CA TRP A 188 -16.32 5.55 -16.94
C TRP A 188 -16.19 4.05 -16.66
N THR A 189 -15.56 3.36 -17.62
CA THR A 189 -15.18 1.95 -17.52
C THR A 189 -13.75 1.78 -18.02
N LYS A 190 -12.94 1.02 -17.30
CA LYS A 190 -11.58 0.63 -17.70
C LYS A 190 -11.40 -0.87 -17.56
N VAL A 191 -10.59 -1.46 -18.44
CA VAL A 191 -10.16 -2.86 -18.35
C VAL A 191 -8.70 -2.88 -17.94
N LEU A 192 -8.38 -3.60 -16.89
CA LEU A 192 -7.04 -3.71 -16.35
C LEU A 192 -6.50 -5.13 -16.54
N SER A 193 -5.20 -5.21 -16.83
CA SER A 193 -4.43 -6.44 -16.80
C SER A 193 -3.74 -6.61 -15.46
N PHE A 194 -3.19 -7.79 -15.20
CA PHE A 194 -2.39 -8.12 -14.02
C PHE A 194 -1.34 -7.04 -13.72
N GLY A 195 -1.27 -6.60 -12.47
CA GLY A 195 -0.31 -5.59 -11.99
C GLY A 195 -0.60 -4.15 -12.43
N LYS A 196 -1.55 -3.94 -13.36
CA LYS A 196 -1.97 -2.61 -13.79
C LYS A 196 -2.90 -1.97 -12.77
N TYR A 197 -2.89 -0.63 -12.78
CA TYR A 197 -3.85 0.18 -12.05
C TYR A 197 -4.43 1.28 -12.94
N VAL A 198 -5.56 1.80 -12.54
CA VAL A 198 -6.11 3.08 -13.01
C VAL A 198 -5.98 4.07 -11.87
N GLU A 199 -5.51 5.28 -12.19
CA GLU A 199 -5.45 6.39 -11.25
C GLU A 199 -6.58 7.38 -11.56
N LEU A 200 -7.22 7.88 -10.51
CA LEU A 200 -8.24 8.92 -10.60
C LEU A 200 -8.11 9.90 -9.44
N SER A 201 -8.46 11.16 -9.71
CA SER A 201 -8.59 12.19 -8.69
C SER A 201 -10.05 12.48 -8.46
N LEU A 202 -10.49 12.44 -7.21
CA LEU A 202 -11.80 12.93 -6.80
C LEU A 202 -11.64 14.28 -6.14
N GLN A 203 -12.42 15.26 -6.60
CA GLN A 203 -12.50 16.56 -5.95
C GLN A 203 -13.20 16.45 -4.59
N GLU A 204 -13.02 17.44 -3.76
CA GLU A 204 -13.64 17.53 -2.44
C GLU A 204 -15.14 17.30 -2.48
N SER A 205 -15.64 16.70 -1.41
CA SER A 205 -17.05 16.41 -1.18
C SER A 205 -17.72 15.50 -2.22
N LEU A 206 -16.94 14.90 -3.12
CA LEU A 206 -17.44 13.90 -4.04
C LEU A 206 -17.21 12.50 -3.48
N ALA A 207 -18.26 11.68 -3.58
CA ALA A 207 -18.16 10.24 -3.36
C ALA A 207 -18.29 9.54 -4.72
N SER A 208 -17.59 8.43 -4.87
CA SER A 208 -17.70 7.59 -6.06
C SER A 208 -17.82 6.12 -5.65
N PHE A 209 -18.67 5.40 -6.35
CA PHE A 209 -18.80 3.96 -6.20
C PHE A 209 -17.99 3.27 -7.29
N ILE A 210 -17.11 2.37 -6.88
CA ILE A 210 -16.31 1.54 -7.78
C ILE A 210 -16.81 0.10 -7.73
N ASN A 211 -17.03 -0.48 -8.89
CA ASN A 211 -17.38 -1.89 -9.04
C ASN A 211 -16.37 -2.58 -9.97
N CYS A 212 -15.71 -3.62 -9.48
CA CYS A 212 -14.77 -4.43 -10.23
C CYS A 212 -15.41 -5.79 -10.59
N SER A 213 -15.22 -6.26 -11.83
CA SER A 213 -15.69 -7.59 -12.22
C SER A 213 -14.98 -8.73 -11.46
N LYS A 214 -13.74 -8.51 -11.05
CA LYS A 214 -12.91 -9.40 -10.25
C LYS A 214 -12.37 -8.63 -9.03
N PRO A 215 -11.89 -9.31 -7.96
CA PRO A 215 -11.31 -8.61 -6.83
C PRO A 215 -10.22 -7.63 -7.25
N CYS A 216 -10.26 -6.43 -6.70
CA CYS A 216 -9.30 -5.36 -6.91
C CYS A 216 -8.87 -4.76 -5.56
N GLN A 217 -7.77 -4.03 -5.51
CA GLN A 217 -7.32 -3.24 -4.37
C GLN A 217 -7.45 -1.77 -4.69
N VAL A 218 -7.85 -0.99 -3.71
CA VAL A 218 -7.87 0.48 -3.83
C VAL A 218 -6.94 1.08 -2.79
N ALA A 219 -6.03 1.93 -3.26
CA ALA A 219 -5.23 2.79 -2.41
C ALA A 219 -5.65 4.25 -2.61
N GLN A 220 -5.85 4.96 -1.51
CA GLN A 220 -6.12 6.40 -1.45
C GLN A 220 -4.86 7.12 -1.01
N TYR A 221 -4.53 8.19 -1.70
CA TYR A 221 -3.43 9.09 -1.40
C TYR A 221 -4.03 10.45 -1.12
N ILE A 222 -3.92 10.88 0.14
CA ILE A 222 -4.43 12.16 0.61
C ILE A 222 -3.53 13.25 0.05
N ILE A 223 -4.14 14.24 -0.61
CA ILE A 223 -3.40 15.36 -1.17
C ILE A 223 -3.06 16.34 -0.04
N ASP A 224 -1.77 16.69 0.05
CA ASP A 224 -1.32 17.78 0.91
C ASP A 224 -1.80 19.12 0.35
N GLU A 225 -2.41 19.91 1.20
CA GLU A 225 -2.83 21.26 0.89
C GLU A 225 -2.53 22.23 2.03
N ASN A 226 -1.99 23.39 1.65
CA ASN A 226 -1.87 24.51 2.57
C ASN A 226 -3.04 25.48 2.34
N ILE A 227 -4.08 25.38 3.16
CA ILE A 227 -5.27 26.21 3.08
C ILE A 227 -5.39 27.07 4.33
N GLY A 228 -5.21 28.39 4.16
CA GLY A 228 -5.38 29.33 5.28
C GLY A 228 -4.40 29.13 6.43
N GLY A 229 -3.17 28.68 6.13
CA GLY A 229 -2.12 28.45 7.13
C GLY A 229 -2.22 27.10 7.86
N LYS A 230 -3.21 26.26 7.55
CA LYS A 230 -3.30 24.87 8.03
C LYS A 230 -2.75 23.95 6.96
N ARG A 231 -1.78 23.14 7.33
CA ARG A 231 -1.23 22.07 6.46
C ARG A 231 -1.97 20.78 6.77
N ALA A 232 -2.45 20.12 5.70
CA ALA A 232 -2.76 18.70 5.73
C ALA A 232 -1.55 17.97 5.16
N ASP A 233 -1.08 16.93 5.81
CA ASP A 233 0.04 16.12 5.33
C ASP A 233 -0.47 15.04 4.38
N THR A 234 0.35 14.71 3.39
CA THR A 234 0.11 13.56 2.50
C THR A 234 0.17 12.26 3.32
N SER A 235 -0.75 11.37 3.03
CA SER A 235 -0.83 10.04 3.66
C SER A 235 -1.34 9.01 2.68
N MET A 236 -1.09 7.72 2.94
CA MET A 236 -1.55 6.61 2.12
C MET A 236 -2.41 5.65 2.92
N ILE A 237 -3.58 5.28 2.37
CA ILE A 237 -4.50 4.34 2.98
C ILE A 237 -4.88 3.26 1.97
N VAL A 238 -4.72 1.99 2.33
CA VAL A 238 -5.32 0.87 1.58
C VAL A 238 -6.75 0.69 2.07
N LEU A 239 -7.73 0.93 1.19
CA LEU A 239 -9.14 0.94 1.55
C LEU A 239 -9.68 -0.49 1.73
N PRO A 240 -10.48 -0.74 2.77
CA PRO A 240 -11.28 -1.96 2.86
C PRO A 240 -12.40 -1.92 1.81
N SER A 241 -12.69 -3.06 1.20
CA SER A 241 -13.86 -3.17 0.33
C SER A 241 -15.16 -3.25 1.14
N VAL A 242 -16.29 -2.97 0.49
CA VAL A 242 -17.63 -3.01 1.12
C VAL A 242 -17.90 -4.33 1.86
N LYS A 243 -17.34 -5.47 1.39
CA LYS A 243 -17.50 -6.76 2.08
C LYS A 243 -16.92 -6.80 3.50
N HIS A 244 -16.03 -5.86 3.84
CA HIS A 244 -15.41 -5.76 5.17
C HIS A 244 -16.09 -4.71 6.07
N TYR A 245 -17.12 -4.02 5.58
CA TYR A 245 -17.81 -3.04 6.38
C TYR A 245 -18.61 -3.73 7.49
N MET A 246 -18.53 -3.15 8.68
CA MET A 246 -19.23 -3.64 9.86
C MET A 246 -20.50 -2.82 10.10
N PRO A 247 -21.54 -3.42 10.65
CA PRO A 247 -22.78 -2.70 10.97
C PRO A 247 -22.61 -1.76 12.17
N TYR A 248 -21.51 -1.89 12.92
CA TYR A 248 -21.25 -1.12 14.12
C TYR A 248 -19.76 -0.73 14.21
N TYR A 249 -19.51 0.53 14.51
CA TYR A 249 -18.17 1.09 14.78
C TYR A 249 -18.18 1.83 16.11
N ARG A 250 -17.13 1.63 16.91
CA ARG A 250 -16.89 2.44 18.11
C ARG A 250 -15.80 3.45 17.77
N ILE A 251 -16.15 4.72 17.82
CA ILE A 251 -15.23 5.83 17.66
C ILE A 251 -14.86 6.33 19.05
N VAL A 252 -13.56 6.40 19.34
CA VAL A 252 -13.04 7.02 20.56
C VAL A 252 -12.44 8.35 20.11
N PRO A 253 -12.94 9.48 20.63
CA PRO A 253 -12.47 10.81 20.27
C PRO A 253 -11.04 11.08 20.79
#